data_b637fcab29d4b255825d3c1415481db7
#
_entry.id   b637fcab29d4b255825d3c1415481db7
#
_cell.length_a   1.000
_cell.length_b   1.000
_cell.length_c   1.000
_cell.angle_alpha   90.00
_cell.angle_beta   90.00
_cell.angle_gamma   90.00
#
_symmetry.space_group_name_H-M   'P 1'
#
loop_
_entity.id
_entity.type
_entity.pdbx_description
1 polymer ?
#
loop_
_entity_poly.entity_id
_entity_poly.type
_entity_poly.pdbx_seq_one_letter_code
_entity_poly.pdbx_strand_id
1 'polypeptide(L)'
;IIDAILAADKDRPKKQRHTSKRIFERLRDEHGFTGKITIVKDYVADWRQRSQEMFVPLVHPPGHAQADFGEALGVIGGVERKIHYLAMDLPHSDAIFVVAYPAETTEAFCDGHVRAFDFFGGVPQSILYDNTKIAVARILGDGRRQRTRVFSELQSHYLFTDRFGRPGKGNDKGKV
;
A
#
# COMPACT_ATOMS: atom_id res chain seq x y z
N ILE A 1 18.65 18.14 -23.33
CA ILE A 1 19.75 17.22 -22.93
C ILE A 1 19.50 16.74 -21.50
N ILE A 2 19.41 17.61 -20.49
CA ILE A 2 19.19 17.23 -19.08
C ILE A 2 17.95 16.38 -18.94
N ASP A 3 16.83 16.78 -19.53
CA ASP A 3 15.56 16.05 -19.47
C ASP A 3 15.66 14.63 -20.02
N ALA A 4 16.39 14.45 -21.12
CA ALA A 4 16.60 13.13 -21.71
C ALA A 4 17.43 12.22 -20.78
N ILE A 5 18.45 12.75 -20.11
CA ILE A 5 19.24 12.01 -19.13
C ILE A 5 18.39 11.61 -17.93
N LEU A 6 17.60 12.55 -17.40
CA LEU A 6 16.77 12.31 -16.23
C LEU A 6 15.58 11.37 -16.54
N ALA A 7 15.02 11.44 -17.72
CA ALA A 7 13.99 10.52 -18.18
C ALA A 7 14.53 9.09 -18.29
N ALA A 8 15.70 8.90 -18.91
CA ALA A 8 16.37 7.60 -19.01
C ALA A 8 16.78 7.03 -17.64
N ASP A 9 16.99 7.88 -16.64
CA ASP A 9 17.33 7.46 -15.29
C ASP A 9 16.12 6.94 -14.50
N LYS A 10 14.88 7.24 -14.89
CA LYS A 10 13.68 6.76 -14.19
C LYS A 10 13.64 5.23 -14.11
N ASP A 11 14.01 4.56 -15.18
CA ASP A 11 13.99 3.10 -15.29
C ASP A 11 15.22 2.42 -14.70
N ARG A 12 16.19 3.19 -14.21
CA ARG A 12 17.43 2.67 -13.61
C ARG A 12 17.35 2.56 -12.10
N PRO A 13 18.04 1.58 -11.49
CA PRO A 13 18.20 1.48 -10.04
C PRO A 13 18.78 2.78 -9.46
N LYS A 14 18.35 3.21 -8.28
CA LYS A 14 18.77 4.48 -7.64
C LYS A 14 20.29 4.70 -7.64
N LYS A 15 21.07 3.63 -7.40
CA LYS A 15 22.53 3.70 -7.37
C LYS A 15 23.19 3.96 -8.74
N GLN A 16 22.48 3.74 -9.83
CA GLN A 16 22.97 3.90 -11.21
C GLN A 16 22.46 5.19 -11.87
N ARG A 17 21.65 5.99 -11.17
CA ARG A 17 21.13 7.26 -11.67
C ARG A 17 22.19 8.34 -11.61
N HIS A 18 22.16 9.25 -12.60
CA HIS A 18 23.09 10.37 -12.64
C HIS A 18 22.85 11.33 -11.47
N THR A 19 23.96 11.74 -10.83
CA THR A 19 23.95 12.85 -9.87
C THR A 19 23.97 14.18 -10.63
N SER A 20 23.51 15.26 -9.99
CA SER A 20 23.60 16.60 -10.60
C SER A 20 25.05 16.98 -10.97
N LYS A 21 26.02 16.50 -10.20
CA LYS A 21 27.45 16.69 -10.50
C LYS A 21 27.84 15.97 -11.80
N ARG A 22 27.43 14.72 -11.96
CA ARG A 22 27.73 13.94 -13.17
C ARG A 22 27.06 14.52 -14.42
N ILE A 23 25.83 15.02 -14.26
CA ILE A 23 25.11 15.74 -15.35
C ILE A 23 25.87 17.01 -15.73
N PHE A 24 26.32 17.78 -14.74
CA PHE A 24 27.13 19.00 -15.00
C PHE A 24 28.43 18.68 -15.73
N GLU A 25 29.19 17.66 -15.31
CA GLU A 25 30.42 17.23 -15.98
C GLU A 25 30.15 16.85 -17.44
N ARG A 26 29.12 16.07 -17.72
CA ARG A 26 28.74 15.72 -19.10
C ARG A 26 28.33 16.92 -19.93
N LEU A 27 27.58 17.86 -19.38
CA LEU A 27 27.23 19.09 -20.09
C LEU A 27 28.44 19.93 -20.45
N ARG A 28 29.41 20.05 -19.54
CA ARG A 28 30.66 20.77 -19.76
C ARG A 28 31.51 20.08 -20.83
N ASP A 29 31.72 18.77 -20.67
CA ASP A 29 32.73 18.02 -21.45
C ASP A 29 32.19 17.60 -22.83
N GLU A 30 30.88 17.26 -22.93
CA GLU A 30 30.28 16.77 -24.17
C GLU A 30 29.54 17.88 -24.96
N HIS A 31 29.11 18.96 -24.29
CA HIS A 31 28.23 19.98 -24.88
C HIS A 31 28.72 21.43 -24.69
N GLY A 32 29.95 21.63 -24.17
CA GLY A 32 30.54 22.96 -24.02
C GLY A 32 29.81 23.91 -23.08
N PHE A 33 29.11 23.38 -22.06
CA PHE A 33 28.37 24.20 -21.12
C PHE A 33 29.31 25.03 -20.24
N THR A 34 29.14 26.35 -20.24
CA THR A 34 29.97 27.31 -19.52
C THR A 34 29.36 27.84 -18.22
N GLY A 35 28.14 27.41 -17.90
CA GLY A 35 27.43 27.83 -16.69
C GLY A 35 27.97 27.16 -15.41
N LYS A 36 27.50 27.65 -14.25
CA LYS A 36 27.87 27.08 -12.94
C LYS A 36 27.07 25.83 -12.61
N ILE A 37 27.65 24.95 -11.79
CA ILE A 37 26.99 23.73 -11.30
C ILE A 37 25.67 23.99 -10.56
N THR A 38 25.53 25.16 -9.93
CA THR A 38 24.33 25.58 -9.23
C THR A 38 23.11 25.58 -10.17
N ILE A 39 23.25 26.12 -11.37
CA ILE A 39 22.18 26.16 -12.38
C ILE A 39 21.68 24.74 -12.71
N VAL A 40 22.63 23.79 -12.86
CA VAL A 40 22.27 22.40 -13.13
C VAL A 40 21.61 21.74 -11.93
N LYS A 41 22.07 22.05 -10.71
CA LYS A 41 21.43 21.54 -9.48
C LYS A 41 20.00 22.02 -9.33
N ASP A 42 19.78 23.32 -9.54
CA ASP A 42 18.47 23.95 -9.43
C ASP A 42 17.51 23.40 -10.49
N TYR A 43 17.99 23.27 -11.74
CA TYR A 43 17.20 22.67 -12.81
C TYR A 43 16.82 21.20 -12.53
N VAL A 44 17.76 20.40 -12.03
CA VAL A 44 17.50 19.00 -11.66
C VAL A 44 16.53 18.90 -10.50
N ALA A 45 16.63 19.81 -9.52
CA ALA A 45 15.69 19.87 -8.39
C ALA A 45 14.27 20.21 -8.86
N ASP A 46 14.13 21.24 -9.67
CA ASP A 46 12.86 21.67 -10.25
C ASP A 46 12.23 20.58 -11.17
N TRP A 47 13.06 19.94 -12.01
CA TRP A 47 12.59 18.82 -12.82
C TRP A 47 12.11 17.65 -11.98
N ARG A 48 12.82 17.31 -10.90
CA ARG A 48 12.38 16.26 -9.96
C ARG A 48 11.08 16.63 -9.26
N GLN A 49 10.92 17.88 -8.85
CA GLN A 49 9.70 18.37 -8.23
C GLN A 49 8.50 18.32 -9.19
N ARG A 50 8.70 18.76 -10.45
CA ARG A 50 7.67 18.67 -11.50
C ARG A 50 7.37 17.22 -11.93
N SER A 51 8.37 16.34 -11.83
CA SER A 51 8.27 14.91 -12.18
C SER A 51 7.83 14.02 -11.01
N GLN A 52 7.66 14.57 -9.79
CA GLN A 52 6.99 13.84 -8.72
C GLN A 52 5.56 13.57 -9.18
N GLU A 53 5.16 12.29 -9.13
CA GLU A 53 3.76 11.93 -9.33
C GLU A 53 2.94 12.78 -8.37
N MET A 54 1.99 13.52 -8.92
CA MET A 54 1.05 14.26 -8.09
C MET A 54 0.35 13.22 -7.21
N PHE A 55 0.56 13.31 -5.91
CA PHE A 55 -0.17 12.50 -4.95
C PHE A 55 -1.63 12.98 -5.01
N VAL A 56 -2.41 12.32 -5.86
CA VAL A 56 -3.86 12.48 -5.82
C VAL A 56 -4.31 11.73 -4.58
N PRO A 57 -4.88 12.41 -3.56
CA PRO A 57 -5.44 11.72 -2.41
C PRO A 57 -6.40 10.65 -2.92
N LEU A 58 -6.22 9.41 -2.48
CA LEU A 58 -7.17 8.35 -2.78
C LEU A 58 -8.50 8.74 -2.14
N VAL A 59 -9.45 9.17 -2.98
CA VAL A 59 -10.82 9.43 -2.54
C VAL A 59 -11.49 8.07 -2.39
N HIS A 60 -11.75 7.69 -1.16
CA HIS A 60 -12.49 6.49 -0.86
C HIS A 60 -13.99 6.83 -0.81
N PRO A 61 -14.81 6.29 -1.71
CA PRO A 61 -16.25 6.49 -1.64
C PRO A 61 -16.84 5.82 -0.40
N PRO A 62 -17.99 6.29 0.11
CA PRO A 62 -18.65 5.65 1.23
C PRO A 62 -18.99 4.18 0.95
N GLY A 63 -19.02 3.37 2.00
CA GLY A 63 -19.34 1.94 1.88
C GLY A 63 -18.13 1.05 1.49
N HIS A 64 -16.93 1.62 1.43
CA HIS A 64 -15.69 0.84 1.24
C HIS A 64 -14.92 0.74 2.54
N ALA A 65 -14.39 -0.46 2.81
CA ALA A 65 -13.52 -0.76 3.95
C ALA A 65 -12.15 -1.27 3.49
N GLN A 66 -11.19 -1.21 4.38
CA GLN A 66 -9.91 -1.94 4.27
C GLN A 66 -9.77 -2.84 5.49
N ALA A 67 -9.24 -4.04 5.31
CA ALA A 67 -9.01 -4.98 6.39
C ALA A 67 -7.61 -5.60 6.28
N ASP A 68 -6.92 -5.68 7.42
CA ASP A 68 -5.59 -6.25 7.51
C ASP A 68 -5.36 -6.91 8.87
N PHE A 69 -4.47 -7.92 8.88
CA PHE A 69 -3.90 -8.45 10.11
C PHE A 69 -2.55 -7.81 10.39
N GLY A 70 -2.36 -7.41 11.64
CA GLY A 70 -1.09 -6.93 12.14
C GLY A 70 -0.63 -7.72 13.36
N GLU A 71 0.61 -7.47 13.76
CA GLU A 71 1.22 -8.04 14.97
C GLU A 71 1.64 -6.92 15.89
N ALA A 72 1.51 -7.15 17.19
CA ALA A 72 1.98 -6.23 18.22
C ALA A 72 2.48 -7.00 19.45
N LEU A 73 3.28 -6.36 20.27
CA LEU A 73 3.58 -6.85 21.62
C LEU A 73 2.54 -6.29 22.58
N GLY A 74 1.93 -7.17 23.36
CA GLY A 74 0.95 -6.81 24.37
C GLY A 74 1.24 -7.48 25.71
N VAL A 75 0.87 -6.84 26.81
CA VAL A 75 1.02 -7.42 28.16
C VAL A 75 -0.32 -8.04 28.57
N ILE A 76 -0.33 -9.36 28.74
CA ILE A 76 -1.51 -10.12 29.17
C ILE A 76 -1.18 -10.85 30.47
N GLY A 77 -1.90 -10.53 31.55
CA GLY A 77 -1.63 -11.10 32.87
C GLY A 77 -0.21 -10.81 33.40
N GLY A 78 0.35 -9.64 33.07
CA GLY A 78 1.71 -9.24 33.46
C GLY A 78 2.84 -9.85 32.61
N VAL A 79 2.51 -10.64 31.57
CA VAL A 79 3.50 -11.27 30.68
C VAL A 79 3.41 -10.64 29.29
N GLU A 80 4.55 -10.18 28.78
CA GLU A 80 4.64 -9.70 27.39
C GLU A 80 4.51 -10.86 26.42
N ARG A 81 3.60 -10.72 25.47
CA ARG A 81 3.32 -11.72 24.44
C ARG A 81 3.08 -11.04 23.09
N LYS A 82 3.45 -11.73 22.05
CA LYS A 82 3.03 -11.39 20.69
C LYS A 82 1.52 -11.64 20.56
N ILE A 83 0.81 -10.64 20.11
CA ILE A 83 -0.62 -10.71 19.78
C ILE A 83 -0.80 -10.40 18.30
N HIS A 84 -1.82 -10.97 17.72
CA HIS A 84 -2.27 -10.63 16.36
C HIS A 84 -3.54 -9.79 16.48
N TYR A 85 -3.72 -8.85 15.59
CA TYR A 85 -4.95 -8.06 15.58
C TYR A 85 -5.49 -7.94 14.16
N LEU A 86 -6.80 -8.02 14.04
CA LEU A 86 -7.49 -7.61 12.83
C LEU A 86 -7.91 -6.16 13.00
N ALA A 87 -7.47 -5.32 12.04
CA ALA A 87 -7.94 -3.95 11.90
C ALA A 87 -8.84 -3.85 10.68
N MET A 88 -9.99 -3.20 10.82
CA MET A 88 -10.86 -2.82 9.70
C MET A 88 -11.18 -1.35 9.82
N ASP A 89 -10.90 -0.60 8.75
CA ASP A 89 -11.20 0.83 8.68
C ASP A 89 -12.17 1.16 7.55
N LEU A 90 -12.91 2.26 7.76
CA LEU A 90 -13.77 2.88 6.75
C LEU A 90 -13.09 4.19 6.32
N PRO A 91 -12.27 4.22 5.26
CA PRO A 91 -11.44 5.37 4.92
C PRO A 91 -12.22 6.65 4.61
N HIS A 92 -13.51 6.53 4.27
CA HIS A 92 -14.38 7.69 4.02
C HIS A 92 -14.73 8.45 5.31
N SER A 93 -14.92 7.74 6.41
CA SER A 93 -15.34 8.31 7.70
C SER A 93 -14.25 8.32 8.76
N ASP A 94 -13.07 7.79 8.45
CA ASP A 94 -11.96 7.55 9.39
C ASP A 94 -12.37 6.68 10.61
N ALA A 95 -13.45 5.89 10.50
CA ALA A 95 -13.87 4.97 11.54
C ALA A 95 -13.02 3.69 11.49
N ILE A 96 -12.46 3.30 12.63
CA ILE A 96 -11.57 2.14 12.74
C ILE A 96 -12.09 1.19 13.81
N PHE A 97 -12.14 -0.10 13.49
CA PHE A 97 -12.36 -1.19 14.42
C PHE A 97 -11.11 -2.05 14.53
N VAL A 98 -10.72 -2.41 15.75
CA VAL A 98 -9.57 -3.29 16.00
C VAL A 98 -9.93 -4.33 17.04
N VAL A 99 -9.55 -5.57 16.79
CA VAL A 99 -9.72 -6.68 17.74
C VAL A 99 -8.49 -7.55 17.76
N ALA A 100 -8.04 -7.92 18.97
CA ALA A 100 -6.84 -8.73 19.19
C ALA A 100 -7.17 -10.21 19.33
N TYR A 101 -6.28 -11.05 18.81
CA TYR A 101 -6.34 -12.50 18.87
C TYR A 101 -4.99 -13.10 19.27
N PRO A 102 -4.97 -14.29 19.88
CA PRO A 102 -3.72 -14.98 20.20
C PRO A 102 -2.96 -15.46 18.96
N ALA A 103 -3.65 -15.65 17.84
CA ALA A 103 -3.06 -16.10 16.58
C ALA A 103 -3.88 -15.61 15.38
N GLU A 104 -3.23 -15.49 14.22
CA GLU A 104 -3.88 -15.24 12.93
C GLU A 104 -4.43 -16.57 12.40
N THR A 105 -5.71 -16.83 12.65
CA THR A 105 -6.41 -18.04 12.20
C THR A 105 -7.62 -17.69 11.35
N THR A 106 -8.18 -18.68 10.68
CA THR A 106 -9.42 -18.52 9.90
C THR A 106 -10.60 -18.10 10.76
N GLU A 107 -10.67 -18.65 11.97
CA GLU A 107 -11.71 -18.32 12.96
C GLU A 107 -11.56 -16.87 13.43
N ALA A 108 -10.34 -16.43 13.77
CA ALA A 108 -10.05 -15.05 14.14
C ALA A 108 -10.41 -14.08 13.00
N PHE A 109 -10.13 -14.46 11.76
CA PHE A 109 -10.50 -13.69 10.58
C PHE A 109 -12.02 -13.53 10.46
N CYS A 110 -12.78 -14.63 10.55
CA CYS A 110 -14.24 -14.59 10.46
C CYS A 110 -14.86 -13.84 11.64
N ASP A 111 -14.45 -14.14 12.88
CA ASP A 111 -14.95 -13.45 14.08
C ASP A 111 -14.65 -11.94 14.03
N GLY A 112 -13.45 -11.56 13.59
CA GLY A 112 -13.08 -10.15 13.43
C GLY A 112 -13.98 -9.40 12.45
N HIS A 113 -14.35 -10.03 11.34
CA HIS A 113 -15.30 -9.45 10.38
C HIS A 113 -16.69 -9.29 10.97
N VAL A 114 -17.22 -10.31 11.62
CA VAL A 114 -18.54 -10.26 12.27
C VAL A 114 -18.58 -9.12 13.28
N ARG A 115 -17.58 -9.03 14.16
CA ARG A 115 -17.49 -7.96 15.16
C ARG A 115 -17.32 -6.56 14.54
N ALA A 116 -16.57 -6.46 13.45
CA ALA A 116 -16.42 -5.19 12.74
C ALA A 116 -17.76 -4.74 12.12
N PHE A 117 -18.51 -5.66 11.52
CA PHE A 117 -19.82 -5.37 10.94
C PHE A 117 -20.83 -4.94 12.01
N ASP A 118 -20.81 -5.60 13.17
CA ASP A 118 -21.64 -5.21 14.32
C ASP A 118 -21.25 -3.82 14.83
N PHE A 119 -19.94 -3.54 14.95
CA PHE A 119 -19.44 -2.25 15.40
C PHE A 119 -19.84 -1.11 14.44
N PHE A 120 -19.71 -1.31 13.14
CA PHE A 120 -20.11 -0.32 12.14
C PHE A 120 -21.63 -0.23 11.92
N GLY A 121 -22.39 -1.16 12.46
CA GLY A 121 -23.85 -1.22 12.28
C GLY A 121 -24.26 -1.65 10.87
N GLY A 122 -23.37 -2.32 10.13
CA GLY A 122 -23.65 -2.79 8.78
C GLY A 122 -22.43 -3.39 8.08
N VAL A 123 -22.68 -3.99 6.92
CA VAL A 123 -21.64 -4.62 6.08
C VAL A 123 -21.19 -3.64 5.01
N PRO A 124 -19.87 -3.38 4.86
CA PRO A 124 -19.34 -2.58 3.77
C PRO A 124 -19.68 -3.19 2.41
N GLN A 125 -19.90 -2.37 1.40
CA GLN A 125 -20.17 -2.85 0.03
C GLN A 125 -18.94 -3.55 -0.57
N SER A 126 -17.75 -3.08 -0.23
CA SER A 126 -16.51 -3.74 -0.62
C SER A 126 -15.43 -3.61 0.44
N ILE A 127 -14.55 -4.60 0.52
CA ILE A 127 -13.44 -4.64 1.46
C ILE A 127 -12.16 -4.89 0.69
N LEU A 128 -11.18 -4.01 0.89
CA LEU A 128 -9.82 -4.16 0.35
C LEU A 128 -8.98 -4.97 1.33
N TYR A 129 -8.38 -6.03 0.84
CA TYR A 129 -7.46 -6.87 1.60
C TYR A 129 -6.04 -6.74 1.06
N ASP A 130 -5.05 -6.91 1.91
CA ASP A 130 -3.74 -7.35 1.43
C ASP A 130 -3.80 -8.85 1.05
N ASN A 131 -2.72 -9.36 0.46
CA ASN A 131 -2.66 -10.76 0.02
C ASN A 131 -2.54 -11.73 1.20
N THR A 132 -3.53 -11.74 2.10
CA THR A 132 -3.53 -12.64 3.26
C THR A 132 -3.76 -14.09 2.81
N LYS A 133 -2.98 -15.03 3.36
CA LYS A 133 -3.12 -16.46 3.06
C LYS A 133 -4.46 -17.03 3.51
N ILE A 134 -5.16 -16.36 4.42
CA ILE A 134 -6.49 -16.77 4.88
C ILE A 134 -7.54 -16.52 3.81
N ALA A 135 -7.46 -15.40 3.13
CA ALA A 135 -8.41 -15.03 2.06
C ALA A 135 -8.02 -15.65 0.71
N VAL A 136 -6.71 -15.77 0.43
CA VAL A 136 -6.18 -16.19 -0.87
C VAL A 136 -5.44 -17.51 -0.77
N ALA A 137 -6.01 -18.58 -1.30
CA ALA A 137 -5.37 -19.89 -1.37
C ALA A 137 -4.23 -19.93 -2.40
N ARG A 138 -4.39 -19.23 -3.54
CA ARG A 138 -3.41 -19.20 -4.62
C ARG A 138 -3.56 -17.97 -5.52
N ILE A 139 -2.44 -17.40 -5.93
CA ILE A 139 -2.40 -16.39 -7.00
C ILE A 139 -2.07 -17.11 -8.31
N LEU A 140 -2.92 -16.96 -9.32
CA LEU A 140 -2.77 -17.54 -10.63
C LEU A 140 -1.85 -16.68 -11.51
N GLY A 141 -1.25 -17.28 -12.56
CA GLY A 141 -0.30 -16.59 -13.41
C GLY A 141 -0.86 -15.39 -14.19
N ASP A 142 -2.17 -15.30 -14.34
CA ASP A 142 -2.91 -14.17 -14.92
C ASP A 142 -3.31 -13.09 -13.89
N GLY A 143 -2.81 -13.20 -12.66
CA GLY A 143 -3.11 -12.28 -11.55
C GLY A 143 -4.44 -12.54 -10.85
N ARG A 144 -5.26 -13.48 -11.33
CA ARG A 144 -6.48 -13.91 -10.62
C ARG A 144 -6.11 -14.64 -9.34
N ARG A 145 -6.97 -14.54 -8.34
CA ARG A 145 -6.78 -15.15 -7.01
C ARG A 145 -7.81 -16.23 -6.79
N GLN A 146 -7.34 -17.40 -6.38
CA GLN A 146 -8.21 -18.46 -5.89
C GLN A 146 -8.46 -18.23 -4.41
N ARG A 147 -9.72 -17.92 -4.05
CA ARG A 147 -10.13 -17.69 -2.66
C ARG A 147 -10.14 -19.00 -1.87
N THR A 148 -9.93 -18.89 -0.56
CA THR A 148 -10.17 -20.04 0.33
C THR A 148 -11.67 -20.30 0.42
N ARG A 149 -12.05 -21.54 0.77
CA ARG A 149 -13.46 -21.93 0.91
C ARG A 149 -14.15 -21.07 1.97
N VAL A 150 -13.54 -20.94 3.13
CA VAL A 150 -14.09 -20.16 4.27
C VAL A 150 -14.29 -18.70 3.91
N PHE A 151 -13.34 -18.09 3.20
CA PHE A 151 -13.50 -16.71 2.74
C PHE A 151 -14.67 -16.56 1.74
N SER A 152 -14.83 -17.54 0.84
CA SER A 152 -15.95 -17.54 -0.10
C SER A 152 -17.30 -17.71 0.60
N GLU A 153 -17.37 -18.54 1.66
CA GLU A 153 -18.57 -18.71 2.51
C GLU A 153 -18.89 -17.41 3.26
N LEU A 154 -17.90 -16.74 3.88
CA LEU A 154 -18.08 -15.46 4.55
C LEU A 154 -18.62 -14.40 3.58
N GLN A 155 -17.99 -14.28 2.41
CA GLN A 155 -18.40 -13.34 1.37
C GLN A 155 -19.83 -13.59 0.87
N SER A 156 -20.17 -14.85 0.66
CA SER A 156 -21.53 -15.24 0.21
C SER A 156 -22.60 -14.97 1.28
N HIS A 157 -22.25 -15.09 2.56
CA HIS A 157 -23.17 -14.82 3.66
C HIS A 157 -23.44 -13.33 3.84
N TYR A 158 -22.38 -12.49 3.81
CA TYR A 158 -22.49 -11.05 4.06
C TYR A 158 -22.63 -10.22 2.78
N LEU A 159 -22.46 -10.79 1.61
CA LEU A 159 -22.70 -10.20 0.28
C LEU A 159 -21.82 -8.96 -0.02
N PHE A 160 -20.61 -8.89 0.52
CA PHE A 160 -19.67 -7.84 0.18
C PHE A 160 -18.78 -8.22 -1.01
N THR A 161 -18.22 -7.23 -1.71
CA THR A 161 -17.24 -7.44 -2.78
C THR A 161 -15.83 -7.36 -2.22
N ASP A 162 -15.00 -8.37 -2.47
CA ASP A 162 -13.58 -8.33 -2.12
C ASP A 162 -12.74 -7.62 -3.18
N ARG A 163 -11.75 -6.89 -2.71
CA ARG A 163 -10.67 -6.31 -3.52
C ARG A 163 -9.34 -6.71 -2.90
N PHE A 164 -8.31 -6.86 -3.74
CA PHE A 164 -6.97 -7.18 -3.26
C PHE A 164 -5.98 -6.16 -3.82
N GLY A 165 -5.07 -5.70 -2.99
CA GLY A 165 -3.97 -4.86 -3.38
C GLY A 165 -3.07 -5.54 -4.42
N ARG A 166 -2.41 -4.75 -5.27
CA ARG A 166 -1.46 -5.28 -6.25
C ARG A 166 -0.21 -5.78 -5.54
N PRO A 167 0.31 -6.99 -5.88
CA PRO A 167 1.52 -7.50 -5.28
C PRO A 167 2.68 -6.49 -5.43
N GLY A 168 3.35 -6.15 -4.32
CA GLY A 168 4.55 -5.31 -4.31
C GLY A 168 4.34 -3.81 -4.49
N LYS A 169 3.09 -3.31 -4.52
CA LYS A 169 2.79 -1.86 -4.56
C LYS A 169 2.06 -1.44 -3.29
N GLY A 170 2.83 -1.07 -2.26
CA GLY A 170 2.29 -0.57 -0.98
C GLY A 170 1.46 0.72 -1.08
N ASN A 171 1.50 1.41 -2.23
CA ASN A 171 0.77 2.67 -2.45
C ASN A 171 -0.74 2.48 -2.74
N ASP A 172 -1.22 1.25 -2.88
CA ASP A 172 -2.66 0.98 -3.09
C ASP A 172 -3.46 1.08 -1.76
N LYS A 173 -2.77 1.15 -0.62
CA LYS A 173 -3.33 1.43 0.71
C LYS A 173 -3.07 2.91 1.02
N GLY A 174 -4.01 3.78 0.72
CA GLY A 174 -3.97 5.16 1.17
C GLY A 174 -4.36 5.23 2.63
N LYS A 175 -3.49 5.62 3.54
CA LYS A 175 -3.64 5.71 4.99
C LYS A 175 -3.86 4.36 5.70
N VAL A 176 -2.81 3.76 6.16
CA VAL A 176 -2.75 2.98 7.40
C VAL A 176 -1.65 3.57 8.24
#